data_9e47c6511d54cf5c004e2a77895a4125
#
_entry.id   9e47c6511d54cf5c004e2a77895a4125
#
_cell.length_a   1.000
_cell.length_b   1.000
_cell.length_c   1.000
_cell.angle_alpha   90.00
_cell.angle_beta   90.00
_cell.angle_gamma   90.00
#
_symmetry.space_group_name_H-M   'P 1'
#
loop_
_entity.id
_entity.type
_entity.pdbx_description
1 polymer ?
#
loop_
_entity_poly.entity_id
_entity_poly.type
_entity_poly.pdbx_seq_one_letter_code
_entity_poly.pdbx_strand_id
1 'polypeptide(L)'
;NHIYFRESKMDGYVVDFFRIGFETKKKEMLMTCDDMKTYKEIKKEVKWHKENLPPFPAYPSAEEWEVFVSKSWYHTKDNHLDRYQDTLYYFDHFNSKILTYDENMNLLNECEITYPTKEDFWQHKIYKDKAFGRFYTIFGSTVNEIDVNTGKTSAVANANQWMTEKIIIHKGNLYAVTKKRDSAGVWVSYVERIVID
;
A
#
# COMPACT_ATOMS: atom_id res chain seq x y z
N ASN A 1 9.83 20.86 11.09
CA ASN A 1 9.14 19.78 11.82
C ASN A 1 7.68 19.70 11.38
N HIS A 2 7.32 18.62 10.62
CA HIS A 2 5.97 18.41 10.12
C HIS A 2 5.50 16.98 10.43
N ILE A 3 4.20 16.81 10.61
CA ILE A 3 3.51 15.51 10.58
C ILE A 3 2.89 15.36 9.19
N TYR A 4 3.07 14.17 8.58
CA TYR A 4 2.49 13.81 7.30
C TYR A 4 1.41 12.76 7.53
N PHE A 5 0.28 12.89 6.85
CA PHE A 5 -0.83 11.96 6.93
C PHE A 5 -1.63 11.93 5.63
N ARG A 6 -2.46 10.92 5.49
CA ARG A 6 -3.35 10.76 4.33
C ARG A 6 -4.81 10.70 4.76
N GLU A 7 -5.68 11.20 3.90
CA GLU A 7 -7.13 11.04 3.99
C GLU A 7 -7.61 10.33 2.72
N SER A 8 -8.30 9.20 2.89
CA SER A 8 -8.87 8.45 1.77
C SER A 8 -10.33 8.81 1.59
N LYS A 9 -10.75 9.00 0.34
CA LYS A 9 -12.13 9.28 -0.09
C LYS A 9 -12.54 8.27 -1.15
N MET A 10 -13.84 8.16 -1.42
CA MET A 10 -14.37 7.28 -2.47
C MET A 10 -13.79 5.86 -2.37
N ASP A 11 -13.92 5.23 -1.19
CA ASP A 11 -13.44 3.88 -0.91
C ASP A 11 -11.94 3.65 -1.22
N GLY A 12 -11.13 4.71 -1.12
CA GLY A 12 -9.70 4.66 -1.37
C GLY A 12 -9.26 4.99 -2.80
N TYR A 13 -10.21 5.27 -3.71
CA TYR A 13 -9.88 5.67 -5.09
C TYR A 13 -9.41 7.12 -5.22
N VAL A 14 -9.60 7.91 -4.18
CA VAL A 14 -9.02 9.26 -4.05
C VAL A 14 -8.29 9.34 -2.72
N VAL A 15 -7.04 9.74 -2.76
CA VAL A 15 -6.18 9.87 -1.57
C VAL A 15 -5.56 11.26 -1.57
N ASP A 16 -5.86 12.03 -0.52
CA ASP A 16 -5.24 13.32 -0.28
C ASP A 16 -4.11 13.17 0.74
N PHE A 17 -2.97 13.72 0.43
CA PHE A 17 -1.83 13.80 1.34
C PHE A 17 -1.67 15.20 1.90
N PHE A 18 -1.42 15.27 3.19
CA PHE A 18 -1.31 16.51 3.95
C PHE A 18 -0.07 16.54 4.80
N ARG A 19 0.37 17.77 5.14
CA ARG A 19 1.30 18.02 6.24
C ARG A 19 0.71 18.99 7.25
N ILE A 20 1.12 18.86 8.51
CA ILE A 20 0.82 19.82 9.58
C ILE A 20 2.13 20.28 10.18
N GLY A 21 2.39 21.57 10.18
CA GLY A 21 3.53 22.16 10.87
C GLY A 21 3.35 22.09 12.39
N PHE A 22 4.37 21.64 13.12
CA PHE A 22 4.30 21.53 14.58
C PHE A 22 4.07 22.87 15.26
N GLU A 23 4.73 23.92 14.79
CA GLU A 23 4.63 25.26 15.35
C GLU A 23 3.38 25.99 14.87
N THR A 24 3.16 25.99 13.57
CA THR A 24 2.08 26.76 12.96
C THR A 24 0.70 26.12 13.13
N LYS A 25 0.63 24.82 13.42
CA LYS A 25 -0.60 24.01 13.47
C LYS A 25 -1.42 24.07 12.17
N LYS A 26 -0.85 24.63 11.12
CA LYS A 26 -1.53 24.77 9.82
C LYS A 26 -1.51 23.45 9.06
N LYS A 27 -2.69 22.99 8.66
CA LYS A 27 -2.88 21.88 7.73
C LYS A 27 -2.68 22.40 6.31
N GLU A 28 -1.84 21.75 5.55
CA GLU A 28 -1.56 22.05 4.15
C GLU A 28 -1.72 20.78 3.32
N MET A 29 -2.47 20.86 2.22
CA MET A 29 -2.59 19.78 1.27
C MET A 29 -1.35 19.78 0.36
N LEU A 30 -0.70 18.64 0.25
CA LEU A 30 0.49 18.47 -0.57
C LEU A 30 0.15 18.02 -1.97
N MET A 31 -0.67 16.98 -2.07
CA MET A 31 -1.08 16.40 -3.35
C MET A 31 -2.37 15.59 -3.19
N THR A 32 -3.08 15.43 -4.29
CA THR A 32 -4.18 14.50 -4.46
C THR A 32 -3.80 13.48 -5.52
N CYS A 33 -4.07 12.22 -5.27
CA CYS A 33 -3.99 11.16 -6.26
C CYS A 33 -5.33 10.46 -6.38
N ASP A 34 -5.68 10.09 -7.59
CA ASP A 34 -6.95 9.45 -7.86
C ASP A 34 -6.82 8.33 -8.91
N ASP A 35 -7.67 7.32 -8.76
CA ASP A 35 -7.95 6.30 -9.77
C ASP A 35 -9.41 6.40 -10.23
N MET A 36 -9.79 7.58 -10.66
CA MET A 36 -11.15 7.86 -11.12
C MET A 36 -11.55 7.02 -12.34
N LYS A 37 -10.59 6.48 -13.08
CA LYS A 37 -10.86 5.55 -14.17
C LYS A 37 -11.46 4.25 -13.63
N THR A 38 -10.75 3.58 -12.73
CA THR A 38 -11.22 2.34 -12.09
C THR A 38 -12.52 2.56 -11.33
N TYR A 39 -12.63 3.66 -10.58
CA TYR A 39 -13.88 4.02 -9.88
C TYR A 39 -15.08 4.10 -10.82
N LYS A 40 -14.95 4.77 -11.97
CA LYS A 40 -16.01 4.88 -12.98
C LYS A 40 -16.36 3.54 -13.60
N GLU A 41 -15.38 2.66 -13.82
CA GLU A 41 -15.60 1.31 -14.35
C GLU A 41 -16.43 0.48 -13.37
N ILE A 42 -16.10 0.50 -12.08
CA ILE A 42 -16.88 -0.17 -11.03
C ILE A 42 -18.31 0.34 -11.01
N LYS A 43 -18.51 1.66 -11.01
CA LYS A 43 -19.87 2.25 -10.99
C LYS A 43 -20.69 1.84 -12.22
N LYS A 44 -20.07 1.70 -13.39
CA LYS A 44 -20.75 1.17 -14.60
C LYS A 44 -21.16 -0.29 -14.41
N GLU A 45 -20.27 -1.11 -13.87
CA GLU A 45 -20.54 -2.53 -13.64
C GLU A 45 -21.67 -2.73 -12.63
N VAL A 46 -21.60 -2.04 -11.49
CA VAL A 46 -22.66 -2.05 -10.46
C VAL A 46 -24.01 -1.62 -11.05
N LYS A 47 -24.00 -0.56 -11.86
CA LYS A 47 -25.21 -0.10 -12.54
C LYS A 47 -25.77 -1.15 -13.50
N TRP A 48 -24.89 -1.77 -14.31
CA TRP A 48 -25.29 -2.83 -15.26
C TRP A 48 -25.92 -4.02 -14.52
N HIS A 49 -25.31 -4.46 -13.41
CA HIS A 49 -25.86 -5.54 -12.57
C HIS A 49 -27.23 -5.19 -12.03
N LYS A 50 -27.41 -3.97 -11.51
CA LYS A 50 -28.68 -3.49 -10.98
C LYS A 50 -29.80 -3.46 -12.03
N GLU A 51 -29.46 -3.16 -13.28
CA GLU A 51 -30.41 -3.05 -14.40
C GLU A 51 -30.72 -4.38 -15.07
N ASN A 52 -29.81 -5.37 -15.04
CA ASN A 52 -29.89 -6.56 -15.86
C ASN A 52 -30.04 -7.88 -15.07
N LEU A 53 -29.78 -7.87 -13.77
CA LEU A 53 -30.02 -9.04 -12.94
C LEU A 53 -31.38 -8.94 -12.24
N PRO A 54 -32.18 -10.03 -12.25
CA PRO A 54 -33.45 -10.04 -11.54
C PRO A 54 -33.21 -9.86 -10.03
N PRO A 55 -34.15 -9.25 -9.31
CA PRO A 55 -34.10 -9.19 -7.85
C PRO A 55 -34.30 -10.59 -7.27
N PHE A 56 -33.23 -11.34 -7.17
CA PHE A 56 -33.24 -12.69 -6.59
C PHE A 56 -32.94 -12.61 -5.10
N PRO A 57 -33.64 -13.33 -4.25
CA PRO A 57 -33.34 -13.38 -2.82
C PRO A 57 -31.95 -13.95 -2.49
N ALA A 58 -31.24 -14.48 -3.49
CA ALA A 58 -29.90 -15.04 -3.36
C ALA A 58 -28.77 -14.11 -3.86
N TYR A 59 -29.09 -12.95 -4.44
CA TYR A 59 -28.06 -11.99 -4.89
C TYR A 59 -27.92 -10.86 -3.88
N PRO A 60 -26.67 -10.42 -3.59
CA PRO A 60 -26.44 -9.29 -2.72
C PRO A 60 -27.12 -8.02 -3.29
N SER A 61 -27.48 -7.10 -2.40
CA SER A 61 -27.96 -5.76 -2.78
C SER A 61 -26.92 -5.06 -3.68
N ALA A 62 -27.34 -4.02 -4.39
CA ALA A 62 -26.40 -3.25 -5.24
C ALA A 62 -25.20 -2.71 -4.43
N GLU A 63 -25.42 -2.35 -3.15
CA GLU A 63 -24.40 -1.88 -2.24
C GLU A 63 -23.45 -3.03 -1.81
N GLU A 64 -23.99 -4.19 -1.48
CA GLU A 64 -23.17 -5.39 -1.17
C GLU A 64 -22.38 -5.85 -2.39
N TRP A 65 -22.98 -5.77 -3.60
CA TRP A 65 -22.29 -6.06 -4.85
C TRP A 65 -21.15 -5.07 -5.12
N GLU A 66 -21.36 -3.77 -4.91
CA GLU A 66 -20.32 -2.76 -5.02
C GLU A 66 -19.14 -3.05 -4.08
N VAL A 67 -19.43 -3.40 -2.84
CA VAL A 67 -18.40 -3.80 -1.85
C VAL A 67 -17.68 -5.07 -2.30
N PHE A 68 -18.40 -6.05 -2.83
CA PHE A 68 -17.82 -7.30 -3.31
C PHE A 68 -16.90 -7.05 -4.52
N VAL A 69 -17.38 -6.32 -5.53
CA VAL A 69 -16.63 -6.01 -6.76
C VAL A 69 -15.37 -5.21 -6.42
N SER A 70 -15.50 -4.18 -5.57
CA SER A 70 -14.36 -3.35 -5.17
C SER A 70 -13.30 -4.11 -4.37
N LYS A 71 -13.72 -5.09 -3.56
CA LYS A 71 -12.79 -5.90 -2.77
C LYS A 71 -12.21 -7.10 -3.51
N SER A 72 -12.96 -7.68 -4.45
CA SER A 72 -12.57 -8.94 -5.09
C SER A 72 -11.91 -8.75 -6.45
N TRP A 73 -12.32 -7.74 -7.23
CA TRP A 73 -11.84 -7.55 -8.60
C TRP A 73 -11.08 -6.25 -8.81
N TYR A 74 -11.39 -5.22 -8.01
CA TYR A 74 -10.78 -3.90 -8.14
C TYR A 74 -10.12 -3.50 -6.82
N HIS A 75 -9.07 -4.23 -6.43
CA HIS A 75 -8.32 -3.86 -5.23
C HIS A 75 -7.78 -2.42 -5.35
N THR A 76 -8.13 -1.59 -4.38
CA THR A 76 -7.52 -0.27 -4.27
C THR A 76 -6.02 -0.45 -4.02
N LYS A 77 -5.21 0.11 -4.90
CA LYS A 77 -3.77 0.10 -4.72
C LYS A 77 -3.41 1.03 -3.56
N ASP A 78 -2.53 0.60 -2.68
CA ASP A 78 -2.06 1.44 -1.58
C ASP A 78 -1.05 2.46 -2.11
N ASN A 79 -1.48 3.72 -2.23
CA ASN A 79 -0.56 4.82 -2.48
C ASN A 79 0.13 5.20 -1.17
N HIS A 80 1.43 5.30 -1.20
CA HIS A 80 2.25 5.43 0.00
C HIS A 80 3.12 6.69 -0.07
N LEU A 81 3.07 7.51 1.00
CA LEU A 81 3.95 8.65 1.19
C LEU A 81 4.77 8.43 2.46
N ASP A 82 6.06 8.56 2.35
CA ASP A 82 6.95 8.50 3.51
C ASP A 82 8.07 9.54 3.39
N ARG A 83 8.70 9.87 4.52
CA ARG A 83 9.82 10.82 4.58
C ARG A 83 11.06 10.12 5.13
N TYR A 84 12.20 10.32 4.47
CA TYR A 84 13.50 9.98 5.03
C TYR A 84 14.44 11.17 4.91
N GLN A 85 14.99 11.62 6.05
CA GLN A 85 15.71 12.90 6.13
C GLN A 85 14.85 14.06 5.59
N ASP A 86 15.35 14.79 4.61
CA ASP A 86 14.66 15.94 4.01
C ASP A 86 13.98 15.60 2.67
N THR A 87 13.87 14.31 2.36
CA THR A 87 13.26 13.83 1.11
C THR A 87 11.94 13.14 1.40
N LEU A 88 10.91 13.49 0.63
CA LEU A 88 9.62 12.82 0.58
C LEU A 88 9.60 11.85 -0.58
N TYR A 89 9.17 10.62 -0.32
CA TYR A 89 9.02 9.54 -1.29
C TYR A 89 7.54 9.21 -1.44
N TYR A 90 7.04 9.40 -2.64
CA TYR A 90 5.66 9.12 -2.97
C TYR A 90 5.58 7.98 -3.98
N PHE A 91 4.95 6.87 -3.59
CA PHE A 91 4.68 5.70 -4.42
C PHE A 91 3.26 5.81 -4.96
N ASP A 92 3.13 6.29 -6.18
CA ASP A 92 1.87 6.42 -6.91
C ASP A 92 1.59 5.13 -7.68
N HIS A 93 0.97 4.18 -7.02
CA HIS A 93 0.61 2.91 -7.67
C HIS A 93 -0.56 3.06 -8.64
N PHE A 94 -1.34 4.14 -8.58
CA PHE A 94 -2.39 4.42 -9.56
C PHE A 94 -1.78 4.72 -10.92
N ASN A 95 -0.77 5.56 -10.95
CA ASN A 95 -0.08 5.99 -12.16
C ASN A 95 1.22 5.23 -12.43
N SER A 96 1.55 4.23 -11.59
CA SER A 96 2.77 3.41 -11.68
C SER A 96 4.04 4.26 -11.66
N LYS A 97 4.15 5.20 -10.71
CA LYS A 97 5.29 6.11 -10.57
C LYS A 97 5.82 6.17 -9.15
N ILE A 98 7.12 6.40 -9.01
CA ILE A 98 7.74 6.86 -7.77
C ILE A 98 8.19 8.29 -8.01
N LEU A 99 7.75 9.20 -7.14
CA LEU A 99 8.16 10.60 -7.17
C LEU A 99 8.88 10.93 -5.86
N THR A 100 9.98 11.65 -5.99
CA THR A 100 10.71 12.14 -4.83
C THR A 100 10.71 13.66 -4.82
N TYR A 101 10.49 14.24 -3.65
CA TYR A 101 10.41 15.68 -3.45
C TYR A 101 11.34 16.13 -2.33
N ASP A 102 11.83 17.35 -2.40
CA ASP A 102 12.44 18.02 -1.25
C ASP A 102 11.36 18.47 -0.22
N GLU A 103 11.81 19.04 0.88
CA GLU A 103 10.90 19.55 1.93
C GLU A 103 10.01 20.72 1.48
N ASN A 104 10.35 21.40 0.38
CA ASN A 104 9.57 22.48 -0.25
C ASN A 104 8.63 21.99 -1.33
N MET A 105 8.52 20.68 -1.53
CA MET A 105 7.71 20.05 -2.58
C MET A 105 8.24 20.30 -4.00
N ASN A 106 9.52 20.60 -4.16
CA ASN A 106 10.15 20.59 -5.49
C ASN A 106 10.43 19.15 -5.90
N LEU A 107 10.02 18.78 -7.11
CA LEU A 107 10.27 17.44 -7.65
C LEU A 107 11.78 17.25 -7.87
N LEU A 108 12.35 16.22 -7.24
CA LEU A 108 13.76 15.85 -7.36
C LEU A 108 13.96 14.74 -8.38
N ASN A 109 13.08 13.74 -8.38
CA ASN A 109 13.13 12.60 -9.29
C ASN A 109 11.74 12.04 -9.55
N GLU A 110 11.56 11.47 -10.76
CA GLU A 110 10.39 10.69 -11.15
C GLU A 110 10.88 9.45 -11.91
N CYS A 111 10.40 8.27 -11.54
CA CYS A 111 10.65 7.04 -12.27
C CYS A 111 9.40 6.16 -12.33
N GLU A 112 9.35 5.26 -13.31
CA GLU A 112 8.26 4.31 -13.47
C GLU A 112 8.40 3.13 -12.51
N ILE A 113 7.31 2.72 -11.88
CA ILE A 113 7.26 1.48 -11.11
C ILE A 113 7.26 0.31 -12.08
N THR A 114 8.28 -0.54 -11.99
CA THR A 114 8.45 -1.71 -12.87
C THR A 114 8.07 -3.03 -12.20
N TYR A 115 7.85 -3.03 -10.89
CA TYR A 115 7.38 -4.22 -10.19
C TYR A 115 5.88 -4.46 -10.41
N PRO A 116 5.41 -5.73 -10.35
CA PRO A 116 4.05 -6.08 -10.72
C PRO A 116 3.05 -5.60 -9.66
N THR A 117 2.38 -4.49 -9.93
CA THR A 117 1.34 -3.92 -9.05
C THR A 117 -0.06 -4.50 -9.25
N LYS A 118 -0.21 -5.43 -10.20
CA LYS A 118 -1.50 -6.05 -10.56
C LYS A 118 -1.60 -7.52 -10.17
N GLU A 119 -0.57 -8.08 -9.58
CA GLU A 119 -0.55 -9.50 -9.25
C GLU A 119 -1.15 -9.76 -7.86
N ASP A 120 -1.99 -10.78 -7.76
CA ASP A 120 -2.75 -11.13 -6.56
C ASP A 120 -1.87 -11.46 -5.34
N PHE A 121 -0.61 -11.81 -5.57
CA PHE A 121 0.35 -12.11 -4.51
C PHE A 121 1.14 -10.88 -4.01
N TRP A 122 0.91 -9.68 -4.56
CA TRP A 122 1.46 -8.46 -4.01
C TRP A 122 0.66 -8.01 -2.79
N GLN A 123 1.33 -7.71 -1.69
CA GLN A 123 0.66 -7.29 -0.44
C GLN A 123 0.10 -5.86 -0.48
N HIS A 124 0.20 -5.15 -1.60
CA HIS A 124 -0.25 -3.76 -1.76
C HIS A 124 0.32 -2.81 -0.70
N LYS A 125 1.52 -3.10 -0.17
CA LYS A 125 2.11 -2.36 0.93
C LYS A 125 3.59 -2.09 0.73
N ILE A 126 4.00 -0.88 1.11
CA ILE A 126 5.39 -0.47 1.19
C ILE A 126 5.84 -0.49 2.65
N TYR A 127 6.97 -1.12 2.89
CA TYR A 127 7.63 -1.18 4.18
C TYR A 127 8.90 -0.33 4.12
N LYS A 128 9.22 0.38 5.19
CA LYS A 128 10.42 1.21 5.28
C LYS A 128 11.32 0.77 6.40
N ASP A 129 12.61 0.65 6.12
CA ASP A 129 13.64 0.66 7.14
C ASP A 129 14.00 2.10 7.49
N LYS A 130 13.52 2.57 8.62
CA LYS A 130 13.76 3.95 9.09
C LYS A 130 15.23 4.24 9.40
N ALA A 131 16.03 3.21 9.68
CA ALA A 131 17.44 3.39 10.02
C ALA A 131 18.28 3.68 8.78
N PHE A 132 17.95 3.06 7.65
CA PHE A 132 18.72 3.17 6.41
C PHE A 132 18.01 3.94 5.30
N GLY A 133 16.72 4.28 5.47
CA GLY A 133 15.92 4.94 4.44
C GLY A 133 15.61 4.07 3.23
N ARG A 134 15.68 2.75 3.38
CA ARG A 134 15.39 1.80 2.31
C ARG A 134 13.93 1.42 2.32
N PHE A 135 13.39 1.14 1.16
CA PHE A 135 11.99 0.75 0.97
C PHE A 135 11.89 -0.66 0.43
N TYR A 136 10.86 -1.37 0.88
CA TYR A 136 10.65 -2.77 0.54
C TYR A 136 9.18 -3.01 0.21
N THR A 137 8.95 -4.02 -0.61
CA THR A 137 7.62 -4.58 -0.85
C THR A 137 7.70 -6.11 -0.84
N ILE A 138 6.55 -6.78 -0.77
CA ILE A 138 6.50 -8.22 -0.61
C ILE A 138 5.60 -8.82 -1.67
N PHE A 139 6.14 -9.79 -2.42
CA PHE A 139 5.43 -10.61 -3.40
C PHE A 139 5.41 -12.06 -2.91
N GLY A 140 4.22 -12.57 -2.59
CA GLY A 140 4.11 -13.89 -1.97
C GLY A 140 4.93 -13.96 -0.68
N SER A 141 5.99 -14.78 -0.68
CA SER A 141 6.95 -14.89 0.44
C SER A 141 8.24 -14.10 0.23
N THR A 142 8.44 -13.46 -0.92
CA THR A 142 9.70 -12.79 -1.26
C THR A 142 9.66 -11.32 -0.86
N VAL A 143 10.62 -10.93 -0.04
CA VAL A 143 10.90 -9.54 0.33
C VAL A 143 11.78 -8.93 -0.75
N ASN A 144 11.34 -7.82 -1.31
CA ASN A 144 12.06 -7.13 -2.37
C ASN A 144 12.39 -5.71 -1.94
N GLU A 145 13.65 -5.30 -2.06
CA GLU A 145 14.06 -3.92 -1.92
C GLU A 145 13.66 -3.13 -3.17
N ILE A 146 13.19 -1.91 -2.99
CA ILE A 146 12.80 -1.00 -4.08
C ILE A 146 13.90 0.03 -4.26
N ASP A 147 14.48 0.07 -5.45
CA ASP A 147 15.31 1.19 -5.87
C ASP A 147 14.41 2.37 -6.27
N VAL A 148 14.35 3.37 -5.42
CA VAL A 148 13.50 4.56 -5.60
C VAL A 148 13.95 5.46 -6.75
N ASN A 149 15.15 5.27 -7.29
CA ASN A 149 15.66 6.06 -8.41
C ASN A 149 15.28 5.43 -9.76
N THR A 150 15.10 4.12 -9.80
CA THR A 150 14.82 3.38 -11.04
C THR A 150 13.47 2.68 -11.05
N GLY A 151 12.78 2.62 -9.92
CA GLY A 151 11.50 1.90 -9.78
C GLY A 151 11.60 0.38 -9.88
N LYS A 152 12.82 -0.17 -9.88
CA LYS A 152 13.08 -1.61 -9.95
C LYS A 152 13.08 -2.22 -8.56
N THR A 153 12.89 -3.54 -8.51
CA THR A 153 13.02 -4.31 -7.27
C THR A 153 14.06 -5.41 -7.40
N SER A 154 14.70 -5.74 -6.28
CA SER A 154 15.59 -6.89 -6.14
C SER A 154 15.18 -7.73 -4.94
N ALA A 155 15.12 -9.05 -5.11
CA ALA A 155 14.85 -9.97 -4.02
C ALA A 155 16.00 -9.97 -3.01
N VAL A 156 15.70 -9.74 -1.74
CA VAL A 156 16.68 -9.60 -0.66
C VAL A 156 16.48 -10.60 0.48
N ALA A 157 15.26 -11.15 0.63
CA ALA A 157 14.98 -12.17 1.64
C ALA A 157 13.75 -12.98 1.26
N ASN A 158 13.58 -14.11 1.93
CA ASN A 158 12.35 -14.91 1.85
C ASN A 158 11.72 -14.99 3.24
N ALA A 159 10.49 -14.52 3.37
CA ALA A 159 9.72 -14.55 4.60
C ALA A 159 8.57 -15.55 4.43
N ASN A 160 8.51 -16.56 5.30
CA ASN A 160 7.39 -17.48 5.31
C ASN A 160 6.14 -16.75 5.83
N GLN A 161 5.26 -16.29 4.91
CA GLN A 161 4.16 -15.37 5.25
C GLN A 161 2.84 -16.04 5.62
N TRP A 162 2.77 -17.35 5.59
CA TRP A 162 1.59 -18.04 6.02
C TRP A 162 1.30 -17.71 7.50
N MET A 163 0.26 -16.89 7.74
CA MET A 163 -0.15 -16.43 9.07
C MET A 163 0.68 -15.28 9.69
N THR A 164 1.30 -14.42 8.89
CA THR A 164 1.97 -13.22 9.40
C THR A 164 0.95 -12.13 9.72
N GLU A 165 0.90 -11.70 10.99
CA GLU A 165 0.00 -10.63 11.44
C GLU A 165 0.60 -9.24 11.24
N LYS A 166 1.91 -9.13 11.41
CA LYS A 166 2.61 -7.86 11.35
C LYS A 166 4.04 -8.04 10.87
N ILE A 167 4.49 -7.12 10.02
CA ILE A 167 5.86 -7.04 9.54
C ILE A 167 6.43 -5.67 9.91
N ILE A 168 7.66 -5.67 10.42
CA ILE A 168 8.45 -4.47 10.70
C ILE A 168 9.84 -4.69 10.11
N ILE A 169 10.38 -3.68 9.41
CA ILE A 169 11.75 -3.69 8.93
C ILE A 169 12.54 -2.63 9.69
N HIS A 170 13.68 -3.04 10.26
CA HIS A 170 14.54 -2.17 11.04
C HIS A 170 15.99 -2.64 11.04
N LYS A 171 16.90 -1.74 10.69
CA LYS A 171 18.36 -1.98 10.64
C LYS A 171 18.74 -3.22 9.85
N GLY A 172 18.20 -3.36 8.63
CA GLY A 172 18.47 -4.49 7.75
C GLY A 172 17.92 -5.82 8.25
N ASN A 173 16.92 -5.79 9.14
CA ASN A 173 16.24 -7.01 9.59
C ASN A 173 14.74 -6.86 9.41
N LEU A 174 14.11 -7.92 8.96
CA LEU A 174 12.66 -8.08 8.95
C LEU A 174 12.26 -8.85 10.20
N TYR A 175 11.31 -8.29 10.93
CA TYR A 175 10.65 -8.92 12.07
C TYR A 175 9.21 -9.24 11.69
N ALA A 176 8.87 -10.52 11.66
CA ALA A 176 7.52 -10.99 11.35
C ALA A 176 6.87 -11.56 12.62
N VAL A 177 5.70 -11.04 12.95
CA VAL A 177 4.86 -11.64 14.00
C VAL A 177 3.96 -12.68 13.33
N THR A 178 4.20 -13.95 13.64
CA THR A 178 3.46 -15.09 13.09
C THR A 178 2.69 -15.83 14.17
N LYS A 179 1.58 -16.45 13.82
CA LYS A 179 0.87 -17.37 14.70
C LYS A 179 1.10 -18.81 14.28
N LYS A 180 1.46 -19.64 15.24
CA LYS A 180 1.59 -21.09 15.06
C LYS A 180 0.84 -21.81 16.18
N ARG A 181 0.31 -23.00 15.91
CA ARG A 181 -0.20 -23.87 16.98
C ARG A 181 0.97 -24.54 17.69
N ASP A 182 0.95 -24.50 19.01
CA ASP A 182 1.88 -25.28 19.84
C ASP A 182 1.51 -26.78 19.86
N SER A 183 2.27 -27.57 20.61
CA SER A 183 2.04 -29.01 20.77
C SER A 183 0.71 -29.34 21.47
N ALA A 184 0.12 -28.39 22.19
CA ALA A 184 -1.19 -28.53 22.85
C ALA A 184 -2.35 -28.02 21.95
N GLY A 185 -2.05 -27.58 20.72
CA GLY A 185 -3.03 -27.06 19.76
C GLY A 185 -3.45 -25.61 20.02
N VAL A 186 -2.80 -24.92 20.95
CA VAL A 186 -3.07 -23.51 21.28
C VAL A 186 -2.35 -22.60 20.30
N TRP A 187 -3.02 -21.52 19.85
CA TRP A 187 -2.38 -20.51 19.00
C TRP A 187 -1.44 -19.62 19.82
N VAL A 188 -0.17 -19.62 19.45
CA VAL A 188 0.88 -18.81 20.08
C VAL A 188 1.51 -17.90 19.04
N SER A 189 1.76 -16.64 19.42
CA SER A 189 2.46 -15.66 18.55
C SER A 189 3.96 -15.78 18.73
N TYR A 190 4.68 -15.81 17.63
CA TYR A 190 6.14 -15.83 17.56
C TYR A 190 6.64 -14.63 16.79
N VAL A 191 7.84 -14.16 17.15
CA VAL A 191 8.56 -13.17 16.37
C VAL A 191 9.69 -13.88 15.64
N GLU A 192 9.64 -13.89 14.33
CA GLU A 192 10.73 -14.36 13.48
C GLU A 192 11.58 -13.18 13.05
N ARG A 193 12.91 -13.32 13.12
CA ARG A 193 13.86 -12.35 12.60
C ARG A 193 14.52 -12.92 11.36
N ILE A 194 14.48 -12.17 10.28
CA ILE A 194 15.11 -12.51 9.01
C ILE A 194 16.08 -11.38 8.67
N VAL A 195 17.34 -11.73 8.39
CA VAL A 195 18.33 -10.76 7.93
C VAL A 195 18.04 -10.45 6.46
N ILE A 196 18.05 -9.15 6.13
CA ILE A 196 17.90 -8.64 4.76
C ILE A 196 19.30 -8.25 4.28
N ASP A 197 19.82 -8.95 3.32
CA ASP A 197 21.14 -8.69 2.73
C ASP A 197 21.08 -7.65 1.62
#